data_039b1bf05e6330dba80323f5278ddabf
#
_entry.id   039b1bf05e6330dba80323f5278ddabf
#
_cell.length_a   1.000
_cell.length_b   1.000
_cell.length_c   1.000
_cell.angle_alpha   90.00
_cell.angle_beta   90.00
_cell.angle_gamma   90.00
#
_symmetry.space_group_name_H-M   'P 1'
#
loop_
_entity.id
_entity.type
_entity.pdbx_description
1 polymer ?
#
loop_
_entity_poly.entity_id
_entity_poly.type
_entity_poly.pdbx_seq_one_letter_code
_entity_poly.pdbx_strand_id
1 'polypeptide(L)'
;MIASLHRPLWPQFEEPNSLHSWKQLGEDVQSLLAEENGPVISIGHSMGSAAILMAAVQKPEYFRKIVLIEPVLVPRFLIFMLRALPFFARRAWPLARQTSQRVNRWIDNDAVFEHFRPKRVFKRISDDVLWDYVNEGTFVNESGEYELIFTREWELQCYLKVRSCWDLFKLLKVPSLIIRGSESNTLSERAWSRLKKISPQSEYIEIPNSGHLVPFERPEILASKIIDWVNV
;
A
#
# COMPACT_ATOMS: atom_id res chain seq x y z
N MET A 1 -15.91 -1.68 -12.27
CA MET A 1 -14.80 -1.59 -11.31
C MET A 1 -13.51 -1.77 -12.08
N ILE A 2 -12.53 -0.89 -11.87
CA ILE A 2 -11.23 -0.92 -12.54
C ILE A 2 -10.18 -1.13 -11.46
N ALA A 3 -9.28 -2.11 -11.63
CA ALA A 3 -8.10 -2.27 -10.82
C ALA A 3 -6.92 -1.59 -11.53
N SER A 4 -6.33 -0.57 -10.91
CA SER A 4 -5.16 0.09 -11.45
C SER A 4 -3.89 -0.50 -10.90
N LEU A 5 -2.92 -0.73 -11.78
CA LEU A 5 -1.58 -1.14 -11.39
C LEU A 5 -0.76 0.09 -10.98
N HIS A 6 0.03 -0.05 -9.92
CA HIS A 6 1.05 0.93 -9.60
C HIS A 6 2.25 0.80 -10.55
N ARG A 7 3.00 1.88 -10.72
CA ARG A 7 4.21 2.00 -11.55
C ARG A 7 5.12 0.77 -11.54
N PRO A 8 5.44 0.14 -10.38
CA PRO A 8 6.25 -1.08 -10.34
C PRO A 8 5.65 -2.30 -11.05
N LEU A 9 4.36 -2.26 -11.37
CA LEU A 9 3.63 -3.35 -12.02
C LEU A 9 3.21 -3.00 -13.46
N TRP A 10 3.66 -1.86 -13.98
CA TRP A 10 3.31 -1.48 -15.35
C TRP A 10 3.97 -2.39 -16.38
N PRO A 11 3.29 -2.70 -17.49
CA PRO A 11 3.85 -3.54 -18.56
C PRO A 11 5.07 -2.92 -19.23
N GLN A 12 5.19 -1.61 -19.18
CA GLN A 12 6.35 -0.86 -19.64
C GLN A 12 7.39 -0.88 -18.52
N PHE A 13 8.48 -1.59 -18.74
CA PHE A 13 9.56 -1.74 -17.77
C PHE A 13 10.22 -0.39 -17.47
N GLU A 14 9.68 0.32 -16.46
CA GLU A 14 10.43 1.41 -15.85
C GLU A 14 11.45 0.85 -14.85
N GLU A 15 12.64 1.43 -14.85
CA GLU A 15 13.66 1.09 -13.87
C GLU A 15 13.25 1.58 -12.47
N PRO A 16 13.53 0.83 -11.39
CA PRO A 16 13.20 1.26 -10.02
C PRO A 16 13.71 2.66 -9.68
N ASN A 17 14.83 3.07 -10.27
CA ASN A 17 15.43 4.40 -10.07
C ASN A 17 14.58 5.55 -10.64
N SER A 18 13.60 5.29 -11.49
CA SER A 18 12.64 6.29 -12.00
C SER A 18 11.72 6.82 -10.90
N LEU A 19 11.51 6.07 -9.81
CA LEU A 19 10.77 6.54 -8.65
C LEU A 19 11.66 7.45 -7.78
N HIS A 20 11.43 8.75 -7.86
CA HIS A 20 12.16 9.74 -7.05
C HIS A 20 11.42 10.12 -5.77
N SER A 21 10.11 9.96 -5.74
CA SER A 21 9.25 10.25 -4.58
C SER A 21 7.88 9.61 -4.74
N TRP A 22 7.24 9.26 -3.65
CA TRP A 22 5.83 8.82 -3.63
C TRP A 22 4.85 9.84 -4.22
N LYS A 23 5.27 11.11 -4.40
CA LYS A 23 4.48 12.11 -5.10
C LYS A 23 4.11 11.64 -6.51
N GLN A 24 5.02 10.95 -7.20
CA GLN A 24 4.77 10.39 -8.53
C GLN A 24 3.65 9.35 -8.52
N LEU A 25 3.50 8.57 -7.43
CA LEU A 25 2.39 7.61 -7.32
C LEU A 25 1.03 8.32 -7.25
N GLY A 26 0.97 9.50 -6.63
CA GLY A 26 -0.23 10.34 -6.64
C GLY A 26 -0.50 10.96 -8.02
N GLU A 27 0.55 11.36 -8.73
CA GLU A 27 0.48 11.88 -10.10
C GLU A 27 0.02 10.79 -11.09
N ASP A 28 0.46 9.54 -10.91
CA ASP A 28 0.00 8.39 -11.70
C ASP A 28 -1.51 8.16 -11.52
N VAL A 29 -2.01 8.24 -10.27
CA VAL A 29 -3.46 8.15 -9.99
C VAL A 29 -4.22 9.29 -10.68
N GLN A 30 -3.69 10.51 -10.66
CA GLN A 30 -4.33 11.65 -11.33
C GLN A 30 -4.38 11.47 -12.85
N SER A 31 -3.29 10.98 -13.46
CA SER A 31 -3.24 10.72 -14.89
C SER A 31 -4.26 9.68 -15.32
N LEU A 32 -4.39 8.58 -14.53
CA LEU A 32 -5.40 7.56 -14.77
C LEU A 32 -6.82 8.14 -14.68
N LEU A 33 -7.10 8.93 -13.64
CA LEU A 33 -8.44 9.47 -13.41
C LEU A 33 -8.82 10.63 -14.34
N ALA A 34 -7.83 11.28 -14.96
CA ALA A 34 -8.09 12.31 -15.98
C ALA A 34 -8.76 11.76 -17.25
N GLU A 35 -8.68 10.44 -17.49
CA GLU A 35 -9.30 9.74 -18.60
C GLU A 35 -10.75 9.31 -18.30
N GLU A 36 -11.20 9.41 -17.04
CA GLU A 36 -12.52 8.98 -16.61
C GLU A 36 -13.59 10.05 -16.88
N ASN A 37 -14.82 9.62 -17.19
CA ASN A 37 -15.95 10.49 -17.51
C ASN A 37 -16.62 11.17 -16.30
N GLY A 38 -15.93 11.29 -15.17
CA GLY A 38 -16.44 11.95 -13.96
C GLY A 38 -15.80 11.45 -12.68
N PRO A 39 -16.21 12.01 -11.52
CA PRO A 39 -15.58 11.65 -10.26
C PRO A 39 -15.89 10.20 -9.85
N VAL A 40 -14.83 9.51 -9.44
CA VAL A 40 -14.86 8.08 -9.08
C VAL A 40 -14.84 7.84 -7.57
N ILE A 41 -15.15 6.61 -7.18
CA ILE A 41 -14.87 6.10 -5.84
C ILE A 41 -13.55 5.32 -5.92
N SER A 42 -12.54 5.79 -5.17
CA SER A 42 -11.23 5.16 -5.16
C SER A 42 -10.97 4.42 -3.85
N ILE A 43 -10.47 3.19 -3.95
CA ILE A 43 -10.13 2.34 -2.80
C ILE A 43 -8.64 2.01 -2.90
N GLY A 44 -7.88 2.25 -1.84
CA GLY A 44 -6.47 1.92 -1.79
C GLY A 44 -6.04 1.30 -0.48
N HIS A 45 -5.05 0.43 -0.55
CA HIS A 45 -4.43 -0.19 0.61
C HIS A 45 -2.97 0.23 0.73
N SER A 46 -2.51 0.47 1.95
CA SER A 46 -1.10 0.72 2.26
C SER A 46 -0.50 1.87 1.43
N MET A 47 0.45 1.61 0.56
CA MET A 47 1.04 2.58 -0.38
C MET A 47 -0.01 3.15 -1.35
N GLY A 48 -0.97 2.32 -1.79
CA GLY A 48 -2.10 2.76 -2.62
C GLY A 48 -3.00 3.77 -1.92
N SER A 49 -3.23 3.63 -0.60
CA SER A 49 -3.91 4.66 0.19
C SER A 49 -3.16 5.99 0.19
N ALA A 50 -1.83 5.96 0.27
CA ALA A 50 -1.03 7.18 0.24
C ALA A 50 -1.06 7.85 -1.14
N ALA A 51 -1.05 7.07 -2.22
CA ALA A 51 -1.17 7.57 -3.60
C ALA A 51 -2.52 8.26 -3.82
N ILE A 52 -3.63 7.61 -3.45
CA ILE A 52 -4.98 8.16 -3.54
C ILE A 52 -5.10 9.43 -2.68
N LEU A 53 -4.59 9.43 -1.45
CA LEU A 53 -4.62 10.62 -0.59
C LEU A 53 -3.87 11.80 -1.22
N MET A 54 -2.69 11.57 -1.81
CA MET A 54 -1.92 12.60 -2.49
C MET A 54 -2.66 13.15 -3.71
N ALA A 55 -3.28 12.28 -4.50
CA ALA A 55 -4.09 12.66 -5.63
C ALA A 55 -5.35 13.46 -5.22
N ALA A 56 -6.10 12.98 -4.22
CA ALA A 56 -7.35 13.58 -3.76
C ALA A 56 -7.16 14.97 -3.12
N VAL A 57 -6.01 15.22 -2.50
CA VAL A 57 -5.68 16.56 -1.96
C VAL A 57 -5.36 17.55 -3.09
N GLN A 58 -4.75 17.11 -4.18
CA GLN A 58 -4.36 17.97 -5.30
C GLN A 58 -5.48 18.17 -6.32
N LYS A 59 -6.29 17.13 -6.56
CA LYS A 59 -7.36 17.06 -7.56
C LYS A 59 -8.63 16.46 -6.95
N PRO A 60 -9.24 17.13 -5.94
CA PRO A 60 -10.42 16.59 -5.27
C PRO A 60 -11.60 16.36 -6.22
N GLU A 61 -11.67 17.09 -7.33
CA GLU A 61 -12.71 16.97 -8.36
C GLU A 61 -12.74 15.61 -9.08
N TYR A 62 -11.67 14.84 -9.02
CA TYR A 62 -11.62 13.48 -9.58
C TYR A 62 -12.27 12.43 -8.69
N PHE A 63 -12.61 12.77 -7.45
CA PHE A 63 -13.06 11.82 -6.44
C PHE A 63 -14.45 12.15 -5.91
N ARG A 64 -15.35 11.19 -6.02
CA ARG A 64 -16.65 11.24 -5.33
C ARG A 64 -16.51 10.83 -3.86
N LYS A 65 -15.78 9.75 -3.58
CA LYS A 65 -15.45 9.21 -2.26
C LYS A 65 -14.10 8.50 -2.31
N ILE A 66 -13.41 8.41 -1.18
CA ILE A 66 -12.18 7.60 -1.08
C ILE A 66 -12.20 6.67 0.13
N VAL A 67 -11.66 5.47 -0.03
CA VAL A 67 -11.45 4.50 1.05
C VAL A 67 -9.95 4.24 1.20
N LEU A 68 -9.42 4.57 2.36
CA LEU A 68 -8.00 4.45 2.69
C LEU A 68 -7.80 3.33 3.71
N ILE A 69 -7.37 2.15 3.25
CA ILE A 69 -7.16 0.97 4.07
C ILE A 69 -5.71 0.97 4.53
N GLU A 70 -5.48 0.97 5.84
CA GLU A 70 -4.14 0.91 6.44
C GLU A 70 -3.14 1.90 5.83
N PRO A 71 -3.46 3.22 5.73
CA PRO A 71 -2.58 4.19 5.10
C PRO A 71 -1.22 4.25 5.78
N VAL A 72 -0.14 4.27 4.98
CA VAL A 72 1.23 4.35 5.49
C VAL A 72 1.54 5.75 5.99
N LEU A 73 1.76 5.88 7.29
CA LEU A 73 2.00 7.15 7.99
C LEU A 73 3.40 7.19 8.60
N VAL A 74 4.40 7.53 7.79
CA VAL A 74 5.78 7.63 8.25
C VAL A 74 6.01 8.98 8.95
N PRO A 75 6.61 8.99 10.16
CA PRO A 75 6.95 10.22 10.86
C PRO A 75 7.93 11.10 10.07
N ARG A 76 7.71 12.42 10.07
CA ARG A 76 8.57 13.39 9.37
C ARG A 76 10.04 13.28 9.76
N PHE A 77 10.31 13.06 11.06
CA PHE A 77 11.67 12.90 11.56
C PHE A 77 12.39 11.72 10.87
N LEU A 78 11.70 10.58 10.72
CA LEU A 78 12.27 9.42 10.03
C LEU A 78 12.55 9.73 8.57
N ILE A 79 11.65 10.42 7.87
CA ILE A 79 11.88 10.86 6.49
C ILE A 79 13.11 11.77 6.40
N PHE A 80 13.26 12.72 7.33
CA PHE A 80 14.43 13.60 7.39
C PHE A 80 15.71 12.79 7.56
N MET A 81 15.74 11.85 8.51
CA MET A 81 16.90 10.98 8.75
C MET A 81 17.26 10.13 7.51
N LEU A 82 16.26 9.58 6.83
CA LEU A 82 16.45 8.79 5.61
C LEU A 82 17.08 9.62 4.47
N ARG A 83 16.75 10.91 4.39
CA ARG A 83 17.28 11.83 3.37
C ARG A 83 18.65 12.40 3.73
N ALA A 84 18.86 12.72 5.00
CA ALA A 84 20.12 13.29 5.48
C ALA A 84 21.28 12.27 5.48
N LEU A 85 20.96 10.98 5.66
CA LEU A 85 21.95 9.91 5.80
C LEU A 85 21.64 8.71 4.86
N PRO A 86 21.64 8.90 3.52
CA PRO A 86 21.14 7.90 2.59
C PRO A 86 21.93 6.56 2.65
N PHE A 87 23.22 6.59 2.92
CA PHE A 87 24.03 5.38 3.05
C PHE A 87 23.69 4.60 4.32
N PHE A 88 23.51 5.29 5.46
CA PHE A 88 23.09 4.68 6.73
C PHE A 88 21.63 4.26 6.69
N ALA A 89 20.78 4.98 5.97
CA ALA A 89 19.36 4.69 5.85
C ALA A 89 19.09 3.28 5.29
N ARG A 90 19.81 2.88 4.24
CA ARG A 90 19.71 1.53 3.67
C ARG A 90 20.08 0.44 4.67
N ARG A 91 21.02 0.71 5.56
CA ARG A 91 21.50 -0.25 6.57
C ARG A 91 20.73 -0.20 7.89
N ALA A 92 20.29 0.98 8.31
CA ALA A 92 19.63 1.21 9.59
C ALA A 92 18.11 1.02 9.54
N TRP A 93 17.48 1.13 8.36
CA TRP A 93 16.05 0.88 8.24
C TRP A 93 15.78 -0.61 8.10
N PRO A 94 15.12 -1.24 9.10
CA PRO A 94 14.92 -2.70 9.12
C PRO A 94 14.22 -3.25 7.88
N LEU A 95 13.18 -2.53 7.37
CA LEU A 95 12.44 -2.95 6.17
C LEU A 95 13.34 -2.95 4.93
N ALA A 96 14.10 -1.88 4.69
CA ALA A 96 14.99 -1.80 3.53
C ALA A 96 16.07 -2.88 3.57
N ARG A 97 16.62 -3.15 4.77
CA ARG A 97 17.61 -4.22 4.95
C ARG A 97 17.01 -5.61 4.69
N GLN A 98 15.84 -5.91 5.26
CA GLN A 98 15.16 -7.19 5.07
C GLN A 98 14.82 -7.41 3.60
N THR A 99 14.28 -6.38 2.93
CA THR A 99 13.95 -6.44 1.51
C THR A 99 15.18 -6.70 0.65
N SER A 100 16.30 -6.01 0.90
CA SER A 100 17.53 -6.19 0.11
C SER A 100 18.16 -7.59 0.22
N GLN A 101 17.82 -8.33 1.29
CA GLN A 101 18.31 -9.68 1.56
C GLN A 101 17.28 -10.78 1.28
N ARG A 102 16.08 -10.41 0.82
CA ARG A 102 14.99 -11.36 0.60
C ARG A 102 15.30 -12.27 -0.58
N VAL A 103 14.98 -13.56 -0.42
CA VAL A 103 14.92 -14.50 -1.55
C VAL A 103 13.90 -13.98 -2.54
N ASN A 104 14.23 -14.01 -3.82
CA ASN A 104 13.40 -13.49 -4.91
C ASN A 104 13.23 -14.47 -6.07
N ARG A 105 13.79 -15.68 -5.97
CA ARG A 105 13.68 -16.73 -6.99
C ARG A 105 13.36 -18.07 -6.35
N TRP A 106 12.49 -18.84 -6.99
CA TRP A 106 12.03 -20.16 -6.55
C TRP A 106 11.90 -21.08 -7.77
N ILE A 107 12.04 -22.38 -7.50
CA ILE A 107 11.96 -23.40 -8.55
C ILE A 107 10.53 -23.58 -9.09
N ASP A 108 9.52 -23.42 -8.23
CA ASP A 108 8.09 -23.60 -8.54
C ASP A 108 7.21 -22.81 -7.59
N ASN A 109 5.88 -22.83 -7.83
CA ASN A 109 4.87 -22.16 -7.00
C ASN A 109 4.80 -22.74 -5.58
N ASP A 110 5.00 -24.05 -5.42
CA ASP A 110 4.99 -24.69 -4.13
C ASP A 110 6.13 -24.14 -3.26
N ALA A 111 7.31 -23.97 -3.82
CA ALA A 111 8.45 -23.36 -3.13
C ALA A 111 8.19 -21.89 -2.77
N VAL A 112 7.44 -21.14 -3.57
CA VAL A 112 7.00 -19.77 -3.21
C VAL A 112 6.05 -19.82 -2.03
N PHE A 113 5.03 -20.68 -2.07
CA PHE A 113 4.07 -20.83 -1.00
C PHE A 113 4.73 -21.21 0.32
N GLU A 114 5.55 -22.27 0.32
CA GLU A 114 6.31 -22.74 1.48
C GLU A 114 7.26 -21.67 2.04
N HIS A 115 7.82 -20.82 1.18
CA HIS A 115 8.64 -19.70 1.60
C HIS A 115 7.84 -18.61 2.35
N PHE A 116 6.60 -18.32 1.92
CA PHE A 116 5.79 -17.28 2.52
C PHE A 116 4.94 -17.75 3.70
N ARG A 117 4.44 -18.97 3.68
CA ARG A 117 3.53 -19.53 4.71
C ARG A 117 4.00 -19.35 6.16
N PRO A 118 5.28 -19.64 6.53
CA PRO A 118 5.73 -19.50 7.91
C PRO A 118 5.95 -18.04 8.35
N LYS A 119 5.93 -17.09 7.45
CA LYS A 119 6.20 -15.69 7.79
C LYS A 119 5.06 -15.08 8.61
N ARG A 120 5.42 -14.37 9.67
CA ARG A 120 4.48 -13.78 10.61
C ARG A 120 3.41 -12.89 9.92
N VAL A 121 3.77 -12.19 8.85
CA VAL A 121 2.86 -11.31 8.11
C VAL A 121 1.73 -12.09 7.42
N PHE A 122 1.96 -13.35 7.04
CA PHE A 122 0.97 -14.21 6.39
C PHE A 122 0.23 -15.14 7.37
N LYS A 123 0.54 -15.08 8.67
CA LYS A 123 0.00 -16.02 9.68
C LYS A 123 -1.55 -16.03 9.74
N ARG A 124 -2.20 -14.88 9.46
CA ARG A 124 -3.67 -14.72 9.53
C ARG A 124 -4.37 -14.90 8.20
N ILE A 125 -3.63 -15.06 7.13
CA ILE A 125 -4.14 -15.27 5.79
C ILE A 125 -4.44 -16.75 5.62
N SER A 126 -5.61 -17.10 5.05
CA SER A 126 -5.92 -18.49 4.69
C SER A 126 -5.00 -19.01 3.58
N ASP A 127 -4.88 -20.32 3.46
CA ASP A 127 -4.03 -20.90 2.44
C ASP A 127 -4.56 -20.57 1.03
N ASP A 128 -5.86 -20.53 0.82
CA ASP A 128 -6.47 -20.17 -0.46
C ASP A 128 -6.07 -18.75 -0.89
N VAL A 129 -6.18 -17.77 0.01
CA VAL A 129 -5.77 -16.38 -0.28
C VAL A 129 -4.26 -16.26 -0.44
N LEU A 130 -3.48 -17.09 0.27
CA LEU A 130 -2.02 -17.13 0.05
C LEU A 130 -1.68 -17.73 -1.31
N TRP A 131 -2.43 -18.74 -1.77
CA TRP A 131 -2.28 -19.28 -3.12
C TRP A 131 -2.65 -18.26 -4.20
N ASP A 132 -3.69 -17.45 -4.01
CA ASP A 132 -4.01 -16.34 -4.91
C ASP A 132 -2.84 -15.35 -4.99
N TYR A 133 -2.24 -15.00 -3.83
CA TYR A 133 -1.05 -14.14 -3.79
C TYR A 133 0.15 -14.76 -4.54
N VAL A 134 0.38 -16.07 -4.41
CA VAL A 134 1.44 -16.79 -5.11
C VAL A 134 1.20 -16.80 -6.62
N ASN A 135 0.00 -17.21 -7.02
CA ASN A 135 -0.35 -17.38 -8.44
C ASN A 135 -0.37 -16.07 -9.23
N GLU A 136 -0.96 -15.01 -8.62
CA GLU A 136 -1.12 -13.71 -9.28
C GLU A 136 0.06 -12.76 -9.01
N GLY A 137 0.85 -13.04 -7.99
CA GLY A 137 1.98 -12.21 -7.57
C GLY A 137 3.34 -12.65 -8.11
N THR A 138 3.40 -13.74 -8.88
CA THR A 138 4.63 -14.26 -9.48
C THR A 138 4.54 -14.43 -10.98
N PHE A 139 5.69 -14.55 -11.61
CA PHE A 139 5.82 -14.91 -13.04
C PHE A 139 7.03 -15.84 -13.22
N VAL A 140 7.03 -16.58 -14.32
CA VAL A 140 8.17 -17.44 -14.70
C VAL A 140 9.14 -16.62 -15.56
N ASN A 141 10.39 -16.51 -15.11
CA ASN A 141 11.43 -15.81 -15.85
C ASN A 141 12.03 -16.66 -17.00
N GLU A 142 12.94 -16.08 -17.78
CA GLU A 142 13.59 -16.76 -18.91
C GLU A 142 14.38 -18.01 -18.53
N SER A 143 14.79 -18.15 -17.29
CA SER A 143 15.50 -19.32 -16.73
C SER A 143 14.55 -20.41 -16.24
N GLY A 144 13.23 -20.21 -16.32
CA GLY A 144 12.22 -21.14 -15.82
C GLY A 144 11.99 -21.06 -14.30
N GLU A 145 12.54 -20.06 -13.62
CA GLU A 145 12.35 -19.82 -12.19
C GLU A 145 11.20 -18.85 -11.95
N TYR A 146 10.52 -18.98 -10.79
CA TYR A 146 9.48 -18.07 -10.34
C TYR A 146 10.09 -16.85 -9.64
N GLU A 147 9.63 -15.66 -10.04
CA GLU A 147 9.99 -14.39 -9.41
C GLU A 147 8.73 -13.59 -9.04
N LEU A 148 8.83 -12.68 -8.05
CA LEU A 148 7.74 -11.76 -7.74
C LEU A 148 7.60 -10.70 -8.85
N ILE A 149 6.36 -10.44 -9.29
CA ILE A 149 6.04 -9.33 -10.21
C ILE A 149 6.44 -8.00 -9.59
N PHE A 150 6.16 -7.80 -8.29
CA PHE A 150 6.67 -6.67 -7.53
C PHE A 150 8.07 -7.00 -7.03
N THR A 151 9.07 -6.65 -7.82
CA THR A 151 10.45 -7.05 -7.59
C THR A 151 11.02 -6.49 -6.29
N ARG A 152 12.03 -7.15 -5.76
CA ARG A 152 12.76 -6.72 -4.55
C ARG A 152 13.35 -5.32 -4.71
N GLU A 153 13.86 -4.99 -5.88
CA GLU A 153 14.47 -3.71 -6.24
C GLU A 153 13.42 -2.59 -6.22
N TRP A 154 12.24 -2.83 -6.77
CA TRP A 154 11.11 -1.90 -6.71
C TRP A 154 10.60 -1.70 -5.28
N GLU A 155 10.44 -2.77 -4.50
CA GLU A 155 10.01 -2.66 -3.12
C GLU A 155 11.01 -1.85 -2.29
N LEU A 156 12.32 -2.11 -2.46
CA LEU A 156 13.37 -1.33 -1.81
C LEU A 156 13.29 0.15 -2.18
N GLN A 157 13.10 0.46 -3.45
CA GLN A 157 12.96 1.83 -3.92
C GLN A 157 11.73 2.51 -3.32
N CYS A 158 10.59 1.83 -3.24
CA CYS A 158 9.40 2.34 -2.59
C CYS A 158 9.67 2.73 -1.12
N TYR A 159 10.38 1.90 -0.36
CA TYR A 159 10.77 2.24 1.01
C TYR A 159 11.70 3.46 1.07
N LEU A 160 12.70 3.53 0.20
CA LEU A 160 13.68 4.62 0.22
C LEU A 160 13.08 5.96 -0.22
N LYS A 161 12.02 5.97 -1.02
CA LYS A 161 11.37 7.16 -1.58
C LYS A 161 10.05 7.52 -0.89
N VAL A 162 9.77 6.89 0.24
CA VAL A 162 8.58 7.16 1.04
C VAL A 162 8.47 8.64 1.42
N ARG A 163 7.24 9.12 1.53
CA ARG A 163 6.90 10.49 1.94
C ARG A 163 5.98 10.49 3.16
N SER A 164 6.09 11.50 4.00
CA SER A 164 5.13 11.71 5.08
C SER A 164 3.82 12.24 4.52
N CYS A 165 2.72 11.57 4.84
CA CYS A 165 1.38 11.94 4.42
C CYS A 165 0.54 12.60 5.53
N TRP A 166 1.09 12.82 6.73
CA TRP A 166 0.36 13.33 7.89
C TRP A 166 -0.36 14.67 7.65
N ASP A 167 0.27 15.60 6.96
CA ASP A 167 -0.35 16.92 6.74
C ASP A 167 -1.41 16.90 5.65
N LEU A 168 -1.37 15.91 4.76
CA LEU A 168 -2.36 15.79 3.68
C LEU A 168 -3.75 15.51 4.25
N PHE A 169 -3.85 14.80 5.37
CA PHE A 169 -5.12 14.55 6.04
C PHE A 169 -5.83 15.82 6.52
N LYS A 170 -5.07 16.86 6.86
CA LYS A 170 -5.64 18.17 7.22
C LYS A 170 -6.24 18.91 6.03
N LEU A 171 -5.73 18.61 4.84
CA LEU A 171 -6.12 19.26 3.58
C LEU A 171 -7.18 18.47 2.81
N LEU A 172 -7.52 17.28 3.29
CA LEU A 172 -8.46 16.38 2.62
C LEU A 172 -9.88 16.92 2.70
N LYS A 173 -10.50 17.15 1.54
CA LYS A 173 -11.86 17.67 1.38
C LYS A 173 -12.84 16.62 0.86
N VAL A 174 -12.33 15.55 0.28
CA VAL A 174 -13.12 14.46 -0.28
C VAL A 174 -13.71 13.61 0.85
N PRO A 175 -14.99 13.21 0.80
CA PRO A 175 -15.57 12.25 1.74
C PRO A 175 -14.71 11.00 1.82
N SER A 176 -14.29 10.63 3.02
CA SER A 176 -13.26 9.62 3.20
C SER A 176 -13.56 8.66 4.34
N LEU A 177 -13.40 7.38 4.06
CA LEU A 177 -13.38 6.30 5.03
C LEU A 177 -11.96 5.82 5.25
N ILE A 178 -11.52 5.78 6.49
CA ILE A 178 -10.21 5.28 6.87
C ILE A 178 -10.39 3.98 7.65
N ILE A 179 -9.75 2.92 7.19
CA ILE A 179 -9.89 1.58 7.78
C ILE A 179 -8.54 1.13 8.34
N ARG A 180 -8.59 0.53 9.54
CA ARG A 180 -7.44 -0.05 10.23
C ARG A 180 -7.75 -1.46 10.70
N GLY A 181 -6.76 -2.35 10.70
CA GLY A 181 -6.81 -3.60 11.46
C GLY A 181 -6.51 -3.37 12.94
N SER A 182 -7.29 -3.95 13.85
CA SER A 182 -7.15 -3.72 15.30
C SER A 182 -5.78 -4.09 15.86
N GLU A 183 -5.06 -4.99 15.19
CA GLU A 183 -3.74 -5.47 15.59
C GLU A 183 -2.62 -4.99 14.64
N SER A 184 -2.89 -3.92 13.89
CA SER A 184 -1.89 -3.35 12.96
C SER A 184 -0.71 -2.75 13.69
N ASN A 185 0.50 -3.14 13.25
CA ASN A 185 1.76 -2.53 13.68
C ASN A 185 2.17 -1.37 12.75
N THR A 186 1.61 -1.28 11.53
CA THR A 186 1.89 -0.22 10.56
C THR A 186 1.15 1.05 10.92
N LEU A 187 -0.15 0.94 11.20
CA LEU A 187 -0.98 2.01 11.72
C LEU A 187 -1.27 1.75 13.20
N SER A 188 -0.30 2.04 14.07
CA SER A 188 -0.40 1.81 15.52
C SER A 188 -1.55 2.56 16.16
N GLU A 189 -2.01 2.12 17.33
CA GLU A 189 -3.08 2.77 18.11
C GLU A 189 -2.81 4.26 18.35
N ARG A 190 -1.56 4.61 18.65
CA ARG A 190 -1.14 6.00 18.81
C ARG A 190 -1.29 6.81 17.51
N ALA A 191 -0.93 6.21 16.37
CA ALA A 191 -1.07 6.83 15.05
C ALA A 191 -2.54 6.96 14.68
N TRP A 192 -3.36 5.95 14.97
CA TRP A 192 -4.80 5.93 14.75
C TRP A 192 -5.52 7.02 15.53
N SER A 193 -5.28 7.11 16.84
CA SER A 193 -5.84 8.16 17.69
C SER A 193 -5.41 9.56 17.27
N ARG A 194 -4.15 9.71 16.80
CA ARG A 194 -3.67 10.98 16.26
C ARG A 194 -4.37 11.33 14.94
N LEU A 195 -4.58 10.35 14.07
CA LEU A 195 -5.22 10.52 12.77
C LEU A 195 -6.66 11.04 12.94
N LYS A 196 -7.43 10.44 13.84
CA LYS A 196 -8.80 10.89 14.19
C LYS A 196 -8.84 12.37 14.63
N LYS A 197 -7.82 12.83 15.35
CA LYS A 197 -7.70 14.24 15.75
C LYS A 197 -7.32 15.18 14.63
N ILE A 198 -6.54 14.70 13.66
CA ILE A 198 -6.04 15.52 12.52
C ILE A 198 -7.08 15.64 11.42
N SER A 199 -7.86 14.60 11.19
CA SER A 199 -8.86 14.50 10.12
C SER A 199 -10.24 14.13 10.71
N PRO A 200 -10.84 14.98 11.55
CA PRO A 200 -12.12 14.69 12.20
C PRO A 200 -13.29 14.63 11.21
N GLN A 201 -13.11 15.13 10.00
CA GLN A 201 -14.08 15.08 8.90
C GLN A 201 -14.14 13.70 8.21
N SER A 202 -13.16 12.83 8.44
CA SER A 202 -13.15 11.46 7.91
C SER A 202 -13.93 10.51 8.80
N GLU A 203 -14.48 9.45 8.22
CA GLU A 203 -15.04 8.32 8.96
C GLU A 203 -13.99 7.26 9.24
N TYR A 204 -14.19 6.47 10.30
CA TYR A 204 -13.18 5.56 10.82
C TYR A 204 -13.78 4.22 11.18
N ILE A 205 -13.24 3.14 10.61
CA ILE A 205 -13.61 1.77 10.94
C ILE A 205 -12.37 0.98 11.35
N GLU A 206 -12.50 0.21 12.43
CA GLU A 206 -11.48 -0.75 12.85
C GLU A 206 -12.00 -2.16 12.64
N ILE A 207 -11.23 -2.98 11.90
CA ILE A 207 -11.58 -4.38 11.63
C ILE A 207 -10.95 -5.25 12.72
N PRO A 208 -11.75 -6.00 13.50
CA PRO A 208 -11.23 -6.81 14.60
C PRO A 208 -10.36 -7.96 14.12
N ASN A 209 -9.44 -8.39 14.96
CA ASN A 209 -8.56 -9.55 14.72
C ASN A 209 -7.84 -9.52 13.38
N SER A 210 -7.40 -8.34 12.95
CA SER A 210 -6.65 -8.17 11.70
C SER A 210 -5.47 -7.22 11.88
N GLY A 211 -4.45 -7.43 11.06
CA GLY A 211 -3.24 -6.62 11.00
C GLY A 211 -3.22 -5.67 9.80
N HIS A 212 -2.01 -5.41 9.29
CA HIS A 212 -1.82 -4.54 8.14
C HIS A 212 -2.43 -5.08 6.83
N LEU A 213 -2.47 -6.40 6.68
CA LEU A 213 -2.98 -7.05 5.46
C LEU A 213 -4.49 -7.31 5.54
N VAL A 214 -5.26 -6.36 6.07
CA VAL A 214 -6.73 -6.46 6.21
C VAL A 214 -7.43 -7.01 4.96
N PRO A 215 -7.09 -6.58 3.71
CA PRO A 215 -7.73 -7.11 2.52
C PRO A 215 -7.56 -8.61 2.31
N PHE A 216 -6.47 -9.19 2.79
CA PHE A 216 -6.19 -10.62 2.72
C PHE A 216 -6.63 -11.36 3.98
N GLU A 217 -6.62 -10.69 5.14
CA GLU A 217 -6.94 -11.32 6.44
C GLU A 217 -8.44 -11.39 6.72
N ARG A 218 -9.24 -10.44 6.21
CA ARG A 218 -10.68 -10.28 6.46
C ARG A 218 -11.42 -9.72 5.24
N PRO A 219 -11.33 -10.34 4.06
CA PRO A 219 -11.85 -9.78 2.81
C PRO A 219 -13.37 -9.54 2.86
N GLU A 220 -14.16 -10.48 3.41
CA GLU A 220 -15.63 -10.39 3.42
C GLU A 220 -16.11 -9.26 4.34
N ILE A 221 -15.52 -9.15 5.54
CA ILE A 221 -15.86 -8.10 6.50
C ILE A 221 -15.48 -6.73 5.93
N LEU A 222 -14.29 -6.64 5.33
CA LEU A 222 -13.81 -5.42 4.71
C LEU A 222 -14.74 -4.99 3.57
N ALA A 223 -15.08 -5.92 2.67
CA ALA A 223 -15.95 -5.64 1.53
C ALA A 223 -17.34 -5.16 1.99
N SER A 224 -17.96 -5.84 2.96
CA SER A 224 -19.25 -5.42 3.54
C SER A 224 -19.20 -3.99 4.08
N LYS A 225 -18.17 -3.65 4.88
CA LYS A 225 -18.03 -2.31 5.45
C LYS A 225 -17.83 -1.21 4.41
N ILE A 226 -17.10 -1.53 3.34
CA ILE A 226 -16.90 -0.59 2.23
C ILE A 226 -18.20 -0.39 1.46
N ILE A 227 -18.90 -1.47 1.12
CA ILE A 227 -20.19 -1.43 0.38
C ILE A 227 -21.22 -0.63 1.18
N ASP A 228 -21.38 -0.91 2.47
CA ASP A 228 -22.30 -0.18 3.34
C ASP A 228 -22.02 1.33 3.31
N TRP A 229 -20.74 1.72 3.41
CA TRP A 229 -20.35 3.14 3.43
C TRP A 229 -20.48 3.84 2.07
N VAL A 230 -20.19 3.11 0.99
CA VAL A 230 -20.26 3.66 -0.37
C VAL A 230 -21.70 3.98 -0.79
N ASN A 231 -22.67 3.18 -0.34
CA ASN A 231 -24.08 3.27 -0.73
C ASN A 231 -24.87 4.31 0.09
N VAL A 232 -24.30 4.88 1.14
CA VAL A 232 -24.83 6.05 1.87
C VAL A 232 -24.38 7.35 1.21
#